data_02efe74cc8829e82822e779265d15e40
#
_entry.id   02efe74cc8829e82822e779265d15e40
#
_cell.length_a   1.000
_cell.length_b   1.000
_cell.length_c   1.000
_cell.angle_alpha   90.00
_cell.angle_beta   90.00
_cell.angle_gamma   90.00
#
_symmetry.space_group_name_H-M   'P 1'
#
loop_
_entity.id
_entity.type
_entity.pdbx_description
1 polymer ?
#
loop_
_entity_poly.entity_id
_entity_poly.type
_entity_poly.pdbx_seq_one_letter_code
_entity_poly.pdbx_strand_id
1 'polypeptide(L)'
;MKSYFIVIILLLALSSRAEAQGCVAIKSVGGLCTSMEHGADTSDKKWLLNINNRYFNSYKHFVGDIEQKQRVDAGTQVINHAYTMDVAVTRILNSRWSVAADLPIISNTRSSLYEHSGKERHTTSSFGLGDIRVWASYWVFDPAKHSRGNVQVGLGLKLATGDYRYTGRFYTATPGIILTGPVDQSIQLGDGGTGITTELNAYYNLTHRISLYGNFYYLINPREQNGVSTARGGTASATALANGSDVMSVPDQLMLRGGVNVMVNRFTFSAGLRNECLPVHDLVGGSLGFRRPGYIISGEPGVTYAFKKINVYAFVPIAITRNRTQSMADKITTDLTGRYTKGDAAFADYAVNIGFSLRF
;
A
#
# COMPACT_ATOMS: atom_id res chain seq x y z
N MET A 1 -0.43 29.28 -22.03
CA MET A 1 -0.34 29.27 -20.56
C MET A 1 -1.69 29.20 -19.82
N LYS A 2 -2.74 29.91 -20.29
CA LYS A 2 -4.08 29.89 -19.63
C LYS A 2 -4.78 28.51 -19.63
N SER A 3 -4.61 27.70 -20.70
CA SER A 3 -5.29 26.40 -20.83
C SER A 3 -4.77 25.33 -19.83
N TYR A 4 -3.50 25.37 -19.46
CA TYR A 4 -2.94 24.39 -18.50
C TYR A 4 -3.38 24.66 -17.06
N PHE A 5 -3.66 25.92 -16.71
CA PHE A 5 -4.18 26.32 -15.41
C PHE A 5 -5.61 25.80 -15.19
N ILE A 6 -6.43 25.77 -16.25
CA ILE A 6 -7.81 25.25 -16.20
C ILE A 6 -7.82 23.73 -16.00
N VAL A 7 -6.90 22.99 -16.64
CA VAL A 7 -6.77 21.52 -16.46
C VAL A 7 -6.33 21.17 -15.03
N ILE A 8 -5.42 21.95 -14.45
CA ILE A 8 -4.97 21.74 -13.05
C ILE A 8 -6.11 22.07 -12.07
N ILE A 9 -6.89 23.12 -12.31
CA ILE A 9 -8.06 23.46 -11.50
C ILE A 9 -9.17 22.43 -11.65
N LEU A 10 -9.42 21.87 -12.84
CA LEU A 10 -10.37 20.77 -13.03
C LEU A 10 -9.92 19.47 -12.33
N LEU A 11 -8.63 19.15 -12.34
CA LEU A 11 -8.07 18.00 -11.61
C LEU A 11 -8.15 18.19 -10.10
N LEU A 12 -8.00 19.42 -9.59
CA LEU A 12 -8.18 19.75 -8.18
C LEU A 12 -9.66 19.78 -7.76
N ALA A 13 -10.58 20.11 -8.67
CA ALA A 13 -12.02 20.11 -8.40
C ALA A 13 -12.64 18.70 -8.37
N LEU A 14 -12.00 17.70 -9.00
CA LEU A 14 -12.40 16.29 -8.93
C LEU A 14 -11.97 15.59 -7.64
N SER A 15 -11.20 16.25 -6.76
CA SER A 15 -10.77 15.71 -5.46
C SER A 15 -11.81 15.81 -4.35
N SER A 16 -13.08 16.14 -4.66
CA SER A 16 -14.13 16.21 -3.66
C SER A 16 -14.59 14.81 -3.22
N ARG A 17 -14.21 14.44 -1.98
CA ARG A 17 -14.66 13.29 -1.20
C ARG A 17 -14.05 11.92 -1.55
N ALA A 18 -12.72 11.82 -1.63
CA ALA A 18 -12.05 10.55 -1.40
C ALA A 18 -11.92 10.33 0.12
N GLU A 19 -12.90 9.73 0.75
CA GLU A 19 -12.77 9.20 2.11
C GLU A 19 -12.03 7.87 2.03
N ALA A 20 -10.82 7.82 2.55
CA ALA A 20 -10.01 6.61 2.50
C ALA A 20 -9.02 6.55 3.68
N GLN A 21 -8.70 5.62 4.33
CA GLN A 21 -8.12 4.38 4.74
C GLN A 21 -7.33 4.26 6.01
N GLY A 22 -7.27 3.10 6.54
CA GLY A 22 -6.37 2.65 7.60
C GLY A 22 -5.92 1.21 7.51
N CYS A 23 -4.84 0.86 8.17
CA CYS A 23 -4.35 -0.46 8.57
C CYS A 23 -3.74 -1.41 7.56
N VAL A 24 -4.12 -1.43 6.30
CA VAL A 24 -3.43 -2.24 5.30
C VAL A 24 -2.62 -1.29 4.44
N ALA A 25 -1.35 -1.09 4.80
CA ALA A 25 -0.42 -0.41 3.91
C ALA A 25 -0.42 -1.15 2.57
N ILE A 26 -0.29 -0.40 1.48
CA ILE A 26 -0.11 -0.99 0.15
C ILE A 26 1.03 -1.98 0.27
N LYS A 27 0.76 -3.28 0.09
CA LYS A 27 1.70 -4.36 0.41
C LYS A 27 2.93 -4.31 -0.49
N SER A 28 2.79 -3.83 -1.71
CA SER A 28 3.89 -3.64 -2.64
C SER A 28 3.58 -2.49 -3.59
N VAL A 29 4.55 -1.67 -3.88
CA VAL A 29 4.45 -0.51 -4.79
C VAL A 29 5.39 -0.64 -6.01
N GLY A 30 5.87 -1.86 -6.32
CA GLY A 30 6.78 -2.23 -7.40
C GLY A 30 7.38 -1.07 -8.17
N GLY A 31 8.68 -0.88 -8.03
CA GLY A 31 9.42 -0.08 -8.99
C GLY A 31 9.24 1.44 -8.99
N LEU A 32 8.57 2.04 -8.02
CA LEU A 32 8.36 3.50 -7.95
C LEU A 32 9.64 4.35 -7.95
N CYS A 33 10.79 3.73 -7.72
CA CYS A 33 12.09 4.43 -7.76
C CYS A 33 12.73 4.45 -9.16
N THR A 34 12.15 3.79 -10.16
CA THR A 34 12.74 3.68 -11.51
C THR A 34 12.64 4.96 -12.33
N SER A 35 11.75 5.88 -11.98
CA SER A 35 11.57 7.14 -12.70
C SER A 35 12.79 8.08 -12.63
N MET A 36 13.69 7.91 -11.65
CA MET A 36 14.87 8.77 -11.49
C MET A 36 16.07 8.33 -12.36
N GLU A 37 16.02 7.16 -13.00
CA GLU A 37 17.18 6.58 -13.70
C GLU A 37 17.27 6.89 -15.20
N HIS A 38 16.34 7.64 -15.76
CA HIS A 38 16.22 7.80 -17.22
C HIS A 38 17.12 8.87 -17.83
N GLY A 39 18.11 9.39 -17.12
CA GLY A 39 19.04 10.39 -17.62
C GLY A 39 20.42 9.88 -18.07
N ALA A 40 20.74 8.59 -17.86
CA ALA A 40 22.04 8.03 -18.21
C ALA A 40 21.96 7.19 -19.48
N ASP A 41 23.01 7.24 -20.29
CA ASP A 41 23.26 6.51 -21.53
C ASP A 41 22.66 5.07 -21.50
N THR A 42 21.62 4.85 -22.32
CA THR A 42 20.79 3.63 -22.28
C THR A 42 21.13 2.65 -23.41
N SER A 43 22.21 2.86 -24.15
CA SER A 43 22.41 2.19 -25.45
C SER A 43 22.51 0.65 -25.39
N ASP A 44 23.07 0.08 -24.31
CA ASP A 44 23.34 -1.38 -24.27
C ASP A 44 22.65 -2.16 -23.14
N LYS A 45 22.14 -1.52 -22.09
CA LYS A 45 21.58 -2.20 -20.93
C LYS A 45 20.07 -2.16 -20.93
N LYS A 46 19.47 -3.29 -21.19
CA LYS A 46 18.01 -3.41 -21.38
C LYS A 46 17.28 -4.00 -20.17
N TRP A 47 17.99 -4.38 -19.12
CA TRP A 47 17.40 -4.95 -17.92
C TRP A 47 17.66 -4.09 -16.71
N LEU A 48 16.65 -3.96 -15.84
CA LEU A 48 16.73 -3.32 -14.56
C LEU A 48 16.19 -4.27 -13.50
N LEU A 49 16.98 -4.54 -12.48
CA LEU A 49 16.56 -5.20 -11.25
C LEU A 49 16.37 -4.15 -10.17
N ASN A 50 15.22 -4.14 -9.53
CA ASN A 50 14.96 -3.34 -8.34
C ASN A 50 14.62 -4.26 -7.18
N ILE A 51 15.31 -4.12 -6.05
CA ILE A 51 14.96 -4.80 -4.79
C ILE A 51 14.65 -3.72 -3.77
N ASN A 52 13.43 -3.75 -3.25
CA ASN A 52 12.97 -2.83 -2.23
C ASN A 52 12.55 -3.59 -0.97
N ASN A 53 13.08 -3.21 0.17
CA ASN A 53 12.69 -3.75 1.48
C ASN A 53 11.86 -2.71 2.19
N ARG A 54 10.65 -3.06 2.58
CA ARG A 54 9.74 -2.22 3.34
C ARG A 54 9.43 -2.86 4.69
N TYR A 55 9.58 -2.08 5.75
CA TYR A 55 9.21 -2.49 7.10
C TYR A 55 8.42 -1.39 7.81
N PHE A 56 7.39 -1.79 8.54
CA PHE A 56 6.69 -0.91 9.49
C PHE A 56 6.12 -1.71 10.67
N ASN A 57 5.91 -0.99 11.77
CA ASN A 57 5.21 -1.47 12.95
C ASN A 57 3.96 -0.62 13.17
N SER A 58 2.78 -1.24 13.18
CA SER A 58 1.52 -0.57 13.47
C SER A 58 0.93 -1.03 14.79
N TYR A 59 0.73 -0.09 15.72
CA TYR A 59 0.25 -0.39 17.08
C TYR A 59 -0.65 0.71 17.66
N LYS A 60 -0.63 1.91 17.10
CA LYS A 60 -1.49 3.02 17.53
C LYS A 60 -2.85 2.92 16.88
N HIS A 61 -3.89 2.77 17.67
CA HIS A 61 -5.25 2.64 17.18
C HIS A 61 -5.93 3.98 16.97
N PHE A 62 -6.70 4.11 15.90
CA PHE A 62 -7.46 5.30 15.56
C PHE A 62 -8.91 4.97 15.24
N VAL A 63 -9.84 5.76 15.76
CA VAL A 63 -11.24 5.86 15.34
C VAL A 63 -11.42 7.22 14.68
N GLY A 64 -11.63 7.25 13.38
CA GLY A 64 -11.43 8.47 12.62
C GLY A 64 -9.96 8.91 12.71
N ASP A 65 -9.74 10.17 13.01
CA ASP A 65 -8.44 10.80 13.27
C ASP A 65 -8.03 10.84 14.75
N ILE A 66 -8.88 10.30 15.62
CA ILE A 66 -8.67 10.31 17.07
C ILE A 66 -7.91 9.06 17.50
N GLU A 67 -6.72 9.26 18.06
CA GLU A 67 -5.91 8.17 18.64
C GLU A 67 -6.55 7.60 19.90
N GLN A 68 -6.64 6.29 19.96
CA GLN A 68 -7.16 5.52 21.11
C GLN A 68 -6.01 5.15 22.07
N LYS A 69 -5.41 6.17 22.72
CA LYS A 69 -4.24 6.02 23.60
C LYS A 69 -4.46 5.01 24.71
N GLN A 70 -5.68 4.93 25.25
CA GLN A 70 -6.06 3.99 26.30
C GLN A 70 -5.79 2.51 25.92
N ARG A 71 -5.72 2.18 24.62
CA ARG A 71 -5.38 0.82 24.20
C ARG A 71 -3.92 0.48 24.46
N VAL A 72 -3.03 1.45 24.25
CA VAL A 72 -1.59 1.29 24.53
C VAL A 72 -1.37 1.29 26.04
N ASP A 73 -2.01 2.19 26.76
CA ASP A 73 -1.88 2.32 28.22
C ASP A 73 -2.37 1.06 28.96
N ALA A 74 -3.43 0.45 28.45
CA ALA A 74 -3.98 -0.81 29.00
C ALA A 74 -3.34 -2.08 28.40
N GLY A 75 -2.36 -1.97 27.49
CA GLY A 75 -1.75 -3.12 26.82
C GLY A 75 -2.69 -3.93 25.93
N THR A 76 -3.81 -3.33 25.47
CA THR A 76 -4.85 -4.01 24.68
C THR A 76 -4.77 -3.73 23.18
N GLN A 77 -3.79 -2.93 22.73
CA GLN A 77 -3.57 -2.64 21.33
C GLN A 77 -3.19 -3.90 20.53
N VAL A 78 -3.56 -3.93 19.28
CA VAL A 78 -3.01 -4.90 18.32
C VAL A 78 -1.66 -4.37 17.82
N ILE A 79 -0.66 -5.23 17.73
CA ILE A 79 0.68 -4.89 17.25
C ILE A 79 0.96 -5.73 16.00
N ASN A 80 1.21 -5.06 14.87
CA ASN A 80 1.63 -5.73 13.64
C ASN A 80 3.05 -5.32 13.30
N HIS A 81 3.90 -6.29 12.97
CA HIS A 81 5.14 -6.07 12.27
C HIS A 81 4.96 -6.58 10.85
N ALA A 82 5.14 -5.71 9.87
CA ALA A 82 4.98 -6.04 8.46
C ALA A 82 6.29 -5.78 7.72
N TYR A 83 6.79 -6.82 7.06
CA TYR A 83 7.94 -6.75 6.19
C TYR A 83 7.57 -7.26 4.81
N THR A 84 8.00 -6.53 3.79
CA THR A 84 7.87 -6.94 2.39
C THR A 84 9.18 -6.66 1.67
N MET A 85 9.69 -7.65 0.94
CA MET A 85 10.76 -7.49 -0.02
C MET A 85 10.17 -7.62 -1.43
N ASP A 86 10.15 -6.53 -2.18
CA ASP A 86 9.73 -6.51 -3.59
C ASP A 86 10.95 -6.78 -4.47
N VAL A 87 10.87 -7.78 -5.33
CA VAL A 87 11.88 -8.11 -6.35
C VAL A 87 11.28 -7.83 -7.71
N ALA A 88 11.56 -6.66 -8.26
CA ALA A 88 11.04 -6.22 -9.55
C ALA A 88 12.11 -6.31 -10.64
N VAL A 89 11.75 -6.95 -11.75
CA VAL A 89 12.58 -7.05 -12.95
C VAL A 89 11.89 -6.32 -14.10
N THR A 90 12.58 -5.35 -14.70
CA THR A 90 12.07 -4.57 -15.83
C THR A 90 12.90 -4.85 -17.08
N ARG A 91 12.22 -5.11 -18.20
CA ARG A 91 12.81 -5.16 -19.53
C ARG A 91 12.50 -3.87 -20.27
N ILE A 92 13.53 -3.12 -20.64
CA ILE A 92 13.42 -1.95 -21.51
C ILE A 92 13.36 -2.44 -22.94
N LEU A 93 12.23 -2.24 -23.63
CA LEU A 93 12.00 -2.68 -25.00
C LEU A 93 12.58 -1.69 -26.01
N ASN A 94 12.37 -0.39 -25.75
CA ASN A 94 12.90 0.74 -26.52
C ASN A 94 12.94 2.02 -25.67
N SER A 95 13.20 3.18 -26.27
CA SER A 95 13.27 4.46 -25.54
C SER A 95 11.99 4.84 -24.78
N ARG A 96 10.85 4.29 -25.14
CA ARG A 96 9.56 4.62 -24.53
C ARG A 96 8.90 3.48 -23.79
N TRP A 97 9.03 2.25 -24.27
CA TRP A 97 8.32 1.09 -23.74
C TRP A 97 9.19 0.26 -22.81
N SER A 98 8.63 -0.14 -21.70
CA SER A 98 9.18 -1.16 -20.81
C SER A 98 8.08 -2.07 -20.30
N VAL A 99 8.45 -3.30 -19.93
CA VAL A 99 7.59 -4.28 -19.28
C VAL A 99 8.28 -4.75 -18.01
N ALA A 100 7.50 -5.00 -16.96
CA ALA A 100 8.06 -5.39 -15.68
C ALA A 100 7.21 -6.45 -14.99
N ALA A 101 7.87 -7.22 -14.12
CA ALA A 101 7.23 -8.11 -13.18
C ALA A 101 7.81 -7.88 -11.78
N ASP A 102 6.97 -7.97 -10.77
CA ASP A 102 7.31 -7.80 -9.37
C ASP A 102 6.83 -8.99 -8.56
N LEU A 103 7.72 -9.53 -7.75
CA LEU A 103 7.51 -10.66 -6.86
C LEU A 103 7.69 -10.19 -5.41
N PRO A 104 6.60 -9.98 -4.65
CA PRO A 104 6.70 -9.63 -3.23
C PRO A 104 6.93 -10.88 -2.37
N ILE A 105 7.92 -10.82 -1.50
CA ILE A 105 8.18 -11.78 -0.42
C ILE A 105 7.77 -11.11 0.88
N ILE A 106 6.84 -11.72 1.61
CA ILE A 106 6.15 -11.11 2.74
C ILE A 106 6.44 -11.90 4.02
N SER A 107 6.71 -11.18 5.10
CA SER A 107 6.85 -11.73 6.45
C SER A 107 6.13 -10.82 7.44
N ASN A 108 5.04 -11.30 8.00
CA ASN A 108 4.23 -10.51 8.93
C ASN A 108 4.05 -11.25 10.25
N THR A 109 3.94 -10.47 11.33
CA THR A 109 3.45 -10.94 12.61
C THR A 109 2.36 -10.03 13.13
N ARG A 110 1.40 -10.61 13.88
CA ARG A 110 0.31 -9.90 14.50
C ARG A 110 0.09 -10.41 15.91
N SER A 111 0.30 -9.54 16.87
CA SER A 111 0.09 -9.81 18.28
C SER A 111 -1.20 -9.16 18.75
N SER A 112 -2.08 -9.93 19.34
CA SER A 112 -3.39 -9.50 19.80
C SER A 112 -3.83 -10.23 21.06
N LEU A 113 -4.59 -9.55 21.90
CA LEU A 113 -5.31 -10.12 23.02
C LEU A 113 -6.68 -10.66 22.58
N TYR A 114 -7.41 -9.87 21.77
CA TYR A 114 -8.80 -10.12 21.40
C TYR A 114 -9.00 -11.23 20.37
N GLU A 115 -7.99 -11.55 19.60
CA GLU A 115 -8.04 -12.62 18.60
C GLU A 115 -7.82 -13.99 19.20
N HIS A 116 -7.53 -14.02 20.49
CA HIS A 116 -7.30 -15.21 21.30
C HIS A 116 -8.29 -15.24 22.47
N SER A 117 -7.88 -15.80 23.59
CA SER A 117 -8.76 -15.96 24.77
C SER A 117 -9.24 -14.66 25.41
N GLY A 118 -8.68 -13.52 25.04
CA GLY A 118 -8.90 -12.23 25.70
C GLY A 118 -8.15 -12.07 27.02
N LYS A 119 -7.45 -13.10 27.49
CA LYS A 119 -6.71 -13.12 28.77
C LYS A 119 -5.21 -12.91 28.56
N GLU A 120 -4.65 -13.55 27.57
CA GLU A 120 -3.23 -13.51 27.25
C GLU A 120 -3.01 -13.09 25.81
N ARG A 121 -1.94 -12.33 25.59
CA ARG A 121 -1.51 -11.91 24.28
C ARG A 121 -0.77 -13.03 23.57
N HIS A 122 -1.24 -13.39 22.39
CA HIS A 122 -0.55 -14.34 21.52
C HIS A 122 -0.26 -13.69 20.15
N THR A 123 0.59 -14.36 19.37
CA THR A 123 1.04 -13.88 18.06
C THR A 123 0.71 -14.91 16.99
N THR A 124 0.10 -14.44 15.91
CA THR A 124 -0.01 -15.15 14.63
C THR A 124 0.99 -14.57 13.65
N SER A 125 1.44 -15.36 12.69
CA SER A 125 2.41 -14.95 11.68
C SER A 125 2.05 -15.48 10.31
N SER A 126 2.58 -14.85 9.27
CA SER A 126 2.53 -15.35 7.89
C SER A 126 3.87 -15.10 7.21
N PHE A 127 4.27 -16.04 6.35
CA PHE A 127 5.47 -15.93 5.54
C PHE A 127 5.26 -16.61 4.18
N GLY A 128 5.66 -15.95 3.12
CA GLY A 128 5.58 -16.51 1.76
C GLY A 128 5.55 -15.46 0.66
N LEU A 129 5.18 -15.92 -0.53
CA LEU A 129 5.01 -15.06 -1.70
C LEU A 129 3.68 -14.32 -1.62
N GLY A 130 3.71 -13.05 -2.03
CA GLY A 130 2.53 -12.24 -2.18
C GLY A 130 1.90 -12.30 -3.58
N ASP A 131 1.04 -11.34 -3.87
CA ASP A 131 0.40 -11.22 -5.18
C ASP A 131 1.38 -10.66 -6.21
N ILE A 132 1.75 -11.46 -7.21
CA ILE A 132 2.63 -11.06 -8.31
C ILE A 132 1.95 -9.97 -9.13
N ARG A 133 2.75 -8.98 -9.57
CA ARG A 133 2.31 -7.93 -10.47
C ARG A 133 3.13 -7.93 -11.75
N VAL A 134 2.44 -7.67 -12.87
CA VAL A 134 3.06 -7.49 -14.18
C VAL A 134 2.49 -6.22 -14.81
N TRP A 135 3.33 -5.39 -15.41
CA TRP A 135 2.86 -4.16 -16.03
C TRP A 135 3.70 -3.75 -17.23
N ALA A 136 3.09 -2.99 -18.13
CA ALA A 136 3.76 -2.27 -19.19
C ALA A 136 3.74 -0.77 -18.88
N SER A 137 4.83 -0.09 -19.19
CA SER A 137 4.96 1.36 -19.03
C SER A 137 5.36 2.03 -20.33
N TYR A 138 4.85 3.24 -20.52
CA TYR A 138 5.09 4.05 -21.71
C TYR A 138 5.43 5.49 -21.35
N TRP A 139 6.56 6.00 -21.82
CA TRP A 139 6.92 7.40 -21.74
C TRP A 139 6.16 8.21 -22.79
N VAL A 140 5.32 9.15 -22.33
CA VAL A 140 4.47 9.99 -23.20
C VAL A 140 5.31 10.81 -24.17
N PHE A 141 6.43 11.35 -23.68
CA PHE A 141 7.40 12.02 -24.54
C PHE A 141 8.66 11.14 -24.69
N ASP A 142 9.38 11.30 -25.80
CA ASP A 142 10.64 10.59 -26.02
C ASP A 142 11.70 11.12 -25.03
N PRO A 143 12.19 10.27 -24.09
CA PRO A 143 13.16 10.71 -23.10
C PRO A 143 14.46 11.30 -23.69
N ALA A 144 14.85 10.84 -24.89
CA ALA A 144 16.02 11.37 -25.59
C ALA A 144 15.84 12.82 -26.07
N LYS A 145 14.59 13.24 -26.29
CA LYS A 145 14.26 14.60 -26.77
C LYS A 145 13.70 15.52 -25.70
N HIS A 146 13.25 14.97 -24.56
CA HIS A 146 12.55 15.70 -23.51
C HIS A 146 13.22 15.46 -22.14
N SER A 147 14.47 15.95 -21.99
CA SER A 147 15.26 15.80 -20.77
C SER A 147 14.76 16.67 -19.61
N ARG A 148 14.01 17.75 -19.90
CA ARG A 148 13.53 18.68 -18.85
C ARG A 148 12.38 18.10 -18.02
N GLY A 149 11.55 17.27 -18.60
CA GLY A 149 10.45 16.64 -17.89
C GLY A 149 9.73 15.63 -18.74
N ASN A 150 9.13 14.62 -18.12
CA ASN A 150 8.40 13.57 -18.80
C ASN A 150 7.32 12.98 -17.89
N VAL A 151 6.38 12.28 -18.50
CA VAL A 151 5.32 11.53 -17.85
C VAL A 151 5.36 10.11 -18.39
N GLN A 152 5.39 9.15 -17.50
CA GLN A 152 5.26 7.73 -17.80
C GLN A 152 3.90 7.25 -17.33
N VAL A 153 3.18 6.55 -18.18
CA VAL A 153 1.93 5.87 -17.86
C VAL A 153 2.18 4.38 -17.80
N GLY A 154 1.59 3.71 -16.83
CA GLY A 154 1.68 2.26 -16.65
C GLY A 154 0.31 1.63 -16.54
N LEU A 155 0.17 0.45 -17.12
CA LEU A 155 -1.01 -0.40 -16.99
C LEU A 155 -0.54 -1.82 -16.71
N GLY A 156 -1.16 -2.47 -15.73
CA GLY A 156 -0.74 -3.81 -15.32
C GLY A 156 -1.84 -4.63 -14.70
N LEU A 157 -1.44 -5.81 -14.26
CA LEU A 157 -2.29 -6.78 -13.58
C LEU A 157 -1.62 -7.20 -12.27
N LYS A 158 -2.39 -7.23 -11.19
CA LYS A 158 -2.09 -7.94 -9.97
C LYS A 158 -2.75 -9.32 -10.06
N LEU A 159 -1.98 -10.37 -9.88
CA LEU A 159 -2.45 -11.75 -9.91
C LEU A 159 -2.67 -12.25 -8.48
N ALA A 160 -3.75 -12.98 -8.24
CA ALA A 160 -4.08 -13.55 -6.92
C ALA A 160 -3.21 -14.79 -6.64
N THR A 161 -1.89 -14.61 -6.56
CA THR A 161 -0.89 -15.66 -6.35
C THR A 161 -0.48 -15.84 -4.89
N GLY A 162 -0.65 -14.81 -4.07
CA GLY A 162 -0.41 -14.87 -2.63
C GLY A 162 -1.47 -15.71 -1.92
N ASP A 163 -1.05 -16.48 -0.91
CA ASP A 163 -1.99 -17.25 -0.11
C ASP A 163 -2.87 -16.32 0.73
N TYR A 164 -4.07 -16.06 0.25
CA TYR A 164 -5.10 -15.26 0.92
C TYR A 164 -5.95 -16.06 1.92
N ARG A 165 -5.67 -17.35 2.08
CA ARG A 165 -6.29 -18.27 3.04
C ARG A 165 -5.30 -18.73 4.11
N TYR A 166 -4.20 -18.01 4.27
CA TYR A 166 -3.16 -18.35 5.24
C TYR A 166 -3.77 -18.51 6.63
N THR A 167 -3.44 -19.60 7.31
CA THR A 167 -4.05 -19.95 8.60
C THR A 167 -3.07 -19.80 9.75
N GLY A 168 -3.61 -19.58 10.95
CA GLY A 168 -2.89 -19.51 12.21
C GLY A 168 -3.63 -20.26 13.30
N ARG A 169 -3.01 -20.32 14.49
CA ARG A 169 -3.58 -20.94 15.69
C ARG A 169 -4.14 -19.87 16.61
N PHE A 170 -5.38 -20.08 17.07
CA PHE A 170 -6.10 -19.14 17.93
C PHE A 170 -6.50 -19.84 19.24
N TYR A 171 -6.03 -19.31 20.36
CA TYR A 171 -6.33 -19.82 21.68
C TYR A 171 -7.72 -19.34 22.11
N THR A 172 -8.55 -20.27 22.58
CA THR A 172 -9.91 -19.94 23.03
C THR A 172 -9.96 -19.66 24.52
N ALA A 173 -11.09 -19.16 25.02
CA ALA A 173 -11.31 -18.97 26.46
C ALA A 173 -11.37 -20.30 27.23
N THR A 174 -11.65 -21.41 26.55
CA THR A 174 -11.63 -22.76 27.14
C THR A 174 -10.20 -23.31 27.11
N PRO A 175 -9.59 -23.58 28.25
CA PRO A 175 -8.23 -24.14 28.35
C PRO A 175 -8.06 -25.38 27.47
N GLY A 176 -6.94 -25.45 26.74
CA GLY A 176 -6.61 -26.61 25.91
C GLY A 176 -7.29 -26.62 24.52
N ILE A 177 -8.28 -25.80 24.29
CA ILE A 177 -8.91 -25.69 22.94
C ILE A 177 -8.22 -24.62 22.12
N ILE A 178 -7.66 -25.04 20.97
CA ILE A 178 -7.00 -24.19 19.99
C ILE A 178 -7.70 -24.39 18.66
N LEU A 179 -8.18 -23.28 18.07
CA LEU A 179 -8.75 -23.27 16.74
C LEU A 179 -7.67 -23.01 15.70
N THR A 180 -7.79 -23.64 14.55
CA THR A 180 -7.01 -23.30 13.34
C THR A 180 -7.93 -22.59 12.36
N GLY A 181 -7.55 -21.40 11.91
CA GLY A 181 -8.37 -20.62 11.02
C GLY A 181 -7.59 -19.53 10.29
N PRO A 182 -8.25 -18.78 9.39
CA PRO A 182 -7.60 -17.72 8.64
C PRO A 182 -7.03 -16.66 9.58
N VAL A 183 -5.79 -16.23 9.31
CA VAL A 183 -5.19 -15.09 9.99
C VAL A 183 -5.88 -13.79 9.57
N ASP A 184 -5.68 -12.71 10.34
CA ASP A 184 -6.29 -11.41 10.04
C ASP A 184 -5.91 -10.91 8.63
N GLN A 185 -6.82 -10.21 7.98
CA GLN A 185 -6.65 -9.64 6.64
C GLN A 185 -5.34 -8.84 6.49
N SER A 186 -4.90 -8.14 7.56
CA SER A 186 -3.68 -7.31 7.52
C SER A 186 -2.39 -8.12 7.34
N ILE A 187 -2.40 -9.40 7.70
CA ILE A 187 -1.24 -10.28 7.58
C ILE A 187 -1.43 -11.42 6.58
N GLN A 188 -2.53 -11.46 5.82
CA GLN A 188 -2.67 -12.39 4.68
C GLN A 188 -1.60 -12.07 3.62
N LEU A 189 -1.09 -13.10 2.93
CA LEU A 189 -0.04 -12.93 1.90
C LEU A 189 -0.60 -12.31 0.61
N GLY A 190 -1.85 -12.64 0.26
CA GLY A 190 -2.61 -12.05 -0.83
C GLY A 190 -3.97 -11.53 -0.37
N ASP A 191 -4.74 -10.92 -1.26
CA ASP A 191 -6.12 -10.53 -1.02
C ASP A 191 -7.14 -11.44 -1.73
N GLY A 192 -6.67 -12.31 -2.64
CA GLY A 192 -7.49 -13.26 -3.39
C GLY A 192 -8.19 -12.66 -4.61
N GLY A 193 -7.89 -11.42 -4.97
CA GLY A 193 -8.41 -10.77 -6.17
C GLY A 193 -7.37 -10.59 -7.27
N THR A 194 -7.77 -10.82 -8.52
CA THR A 194 -7.01 -10.35 -9.68
C THR A 194 -7.47 -8.95 -10.01
N GLY A 195 -6.54 -8.00 -10.02
CA GLY A 195 -6.84 -6.58 -10.18
C GLY A 195 -6.07 -5.93 -11.32
N ILE A 196 -6.55 -4.78 -11.75
CA ILE A 196 -5.90 -3.93 -12.75
C ILE A 196 -5.13 -2.83 -12.03
N THR A 197 -3.84 -2.66 -12.33
CA THR A 197 -3.02 -1.56 -11.80
C THR A 197 -2.87 -0.47 -12.85
N THR A 198 -3.05 0.77 -12.41
CA THR A 198 -2.77 1.97 -13.21
C THR A 198 -1.72 2.81 -12.50
N GLU A 199 -0.72 3.27 -13.24
CA GLU A 199 0.40 4.03 -12.71
C GLU A 199 0.65 5.28 -13.55
N LEU A 200 1.02 6.36 -12.87
CA LEU A 200 1.50 7.56 -13.52
C LEU A 200 2.72 8.05 -12.75
N ASN A 201 3.85 8.15 -13.44
CA ASN A 201 5.10 8.67 -12.91
C ASN A 201 5.49 9.91 -13.70
N ALA A 202 5.82 10.99 -13.02
CA ALA A 202 6.19 12.25 -13.65
C ALA A 202 7.42 12.85 -12.97
N TYR A 203 8.23 13.53 -13.74
CA TYR A 203 9.30 14.37 -13.22
C TYR A 203 9.42 15.66 -14.04
N TYR A 204 9.96 16.70 -13.38
CA TYR A 204 10.27 17.96 -14.03
C TYR A 204 11.52 18.60 -13.43
N ASN A 205 12.55 18.79 -14.24
CA ASN A 205 13.82 19.39 -13.85
C ASN A 205 13.69 20.91 -13.85
N LEU A 206 13.65 21.53 -12.68
CA LEU A 206 13.66 22.98 -12.51
C LEU A 206 15.05 23.55 -12.86
N THR A 207 16.09 22.87 -12.39
CA THR A 207 17.48 23.15 -12.66
C THR A 207 18.24 21.84 -12.88
N HIS A 208 19.54 21.90 -13.15
CA HIS A 208 20.39 20.70 -13.20
C HIS A 208 20.50 19.95 -11.86
N ARG A 209 20.13 20.60 -10.74
CA ARG A 209 20.24 20.00 -9.39
C ARG A 209 18.91 19.82 -8.70
N ILE A 210 17.85 20.47 -9.15
CA ILE A 210 16.55 20.46 -8.50
C ILE A 210 15.51 19.94 -9.47
N SER A 211 14.78 18.90 -9.07
CA SER A 211 13.67 18.36 -9.83
C SER A 211 12.44 18.14 -8.95
N LEU A 212 11.27 18.24 -9.56
CA LEU A 212 10.00 17.81 -9.00
C LEU A 212 9.71 16.38 -9.43
N TYR A 213 9.05 15.63 -8.58
CA TYR A 213 8.53 14.31 -8.94
C TYR A 213 7.09 14.13 -8.47
N GLY A 214 6.35 13.26 -9.16
CA GLY A 214 5.02 12.84 -8.79
C GLY A 214 4.78 11.40 -9.19
N ASN A 215 4.13 10.63 -8.32
CA ASN A 215 3.75 9.25 -8.58
C ASN A 215 2.30 9.06 -8.18
N PHE A 216 1.53 8.39 -9.01
CA PHE A 216 0.18 7.94 -8.75
C PHE A 216 0.10 6.46 -9.03
N TYR A 217 -0.55 5.72 -8.16
CA TYR A 217 -0.83 4.30 -8.30
C TYR A 217 -2.27 4.04 -7.87
N TYR A 218 -3.01 3.30 -8.67
CA TYR A 218 -4.33 2.81 -8.34
C TYR A 218 -4.47 1.34 -8.74
N LEU A 219 -4.93 0.53 -7.79
CA LEU A 219 -5.28 -0.87 -7.99
C LEU A 219 -6.80 -0.99 -7.95
N ILE A 220 -7.40 -1.44 -9.05
CA ILE A 220 -8.82 -1.76 -9.18
C ILE A 220 -8.98 -3.26 -8.97
N ASN A 221 -9.73 -3.67 -7.96
CA ASN A 221 -10.07 -5.06 -7.67
C ASN A 221 -11.56 -5.31 -7.97
N PRO A 222 -11.92 -5.97 -9.08
CA PRO A 222 -13.33 -6.23 -9.41
C PRO A 222 -14.00 -7.25 -8.48
N ARG A 223 -13.23 -8.02 -7.73
CA ARG A 223 -13.75 -9.01 -6.79
C ARG A 223 -14.10 -8.34 -5.46
N GLU A 224 -15.37 -8.38 -5.06
CA GLU A 224 -15.84 -7.76 -3.81
C GLU A 224 -15.32 -8.46 -2.55
N GLN A 225 -15.46 -9.79 -2.47
CA GLN A 225 -15.08 -10.62 -1.31
C GLN A 225 -14.28 -11.84 -1.77
N ASN A 226 -13.34 -12.30 -0.94
CA ASN A 226 -12.50 -13.45 -1.27
C ASN A 226 -13.01 -14.80 -0.75
N GLY A 227 -14.14 -14.82 -0.02
CA GLY A 227 -14.72 -16.01 0.57
C GLY A 227 -14.03 -16.51 1.84
N VAL A 228 -13.08 -15.75 2.42
CA VAL A 228 -12.39 -16.13 3.64
C VAL A 228 -13.11 -15.55 4.84
N SER A 229 -13.47 -16.42 5.79
CA SER A 229 -14.17 -16.02 7.02
C SER A 229 -13.26 -15.21 7.94
N THR A 230 -13.83 -14.21 8.59
CA THR A 230 -13.16 -13.42 9.64
C THR A 230 -13.23 -14.09 11.02
N ALA A 231 -13.92 -15.23 11.15
CA ALA A 231 -14.19 -15.90 12.42
C ALA A 231 -13.03 -16.79 12.95
N ARG A 232 -11.87 -16.77 12.30
CA ARG A 232 -10.61 -17.42 12.76
C ARG A 232 -10.77 -18.92 13.12
N GLY A 233 -11.57 -19.64 12.32
CA GLY A 233 -11.87 -21.08 12.55
C GLY A 233 -13.05 -21.34 13.49
N GLY A 234 -13.64 -20.30 14.08
CA GLY A 234 -14.90 -20.37 14.81
C GLY A 234 -16.13 -20.03 13.96
N THR A 235 -17.22 -19.68 14.62
CA THR A 235 -18.46 -19.23 14.01
C THR A 235 -18.49 -17.71 13.93
N ALA A 236 -18.95 -17.16 12.80
CA ALA A 236 -19.15 -15.74 12.66
C ALA A 236 -20.19 -15.21 13.67
N SER A 237 -19.95 -14.04 14.24
CA SER A 237 -20.89 -13.41 15.15
C SER A 237 -22.16 -12.95 14.42
N ALA A 238 -23.29 -12.90 15.12
CA ALA A 238 -24.54 -12.40 14.56
C ALA A 238 -24.38 -10.96 13.99
N THR A 239 -23.59 -10.13 14.63
CA THR A 239 -23.28 -8.77 14.14
C THR A 239 -22.50 -8.81 12.83
N ALA A 240 -21.48 -9.67 12.72
CA ALA A 240 -20.70 -9.79 11.50
C ALA A 240 -21.54 -10.30 10.33
N LEU A 241 -22.44 -11.25 10.57
CA LEU A 241 -23.39 -11.72 9.57
C LEU A 241 -24.39 -10.62 9.15
N ALA A 242 -24.92 -9.88 10.12
CA ALA A 242 -25.91 -8.83 9.87
C ALA A 242 -25.33 -7.64 9.07
N ASN A 243 -24.06 -7.29 9.26
CA ASN A 243 -23.41 -6.17 8.58
C ASN A 243 -22.49 -6.58 7.43
N GLY A 244 -22.43 -7.89 7.10
CA GLY A 244 -21.64 -8.43 5.99
C GLY A 244 -20.13 -8.42 6.20
N SER A 245 -19.63 -8.34 7.47
CA SER A 245 -18.21 -8.38 7.77
C SER A 245 -17.67 -9.75 8.18
N ASP A 246 -18.47 -10.80 8.00
CA ASP A 246 -18.09 -12.19 8.26
C ASP A 246 -17.11 -12.75 7.23
N VAL A 247 -16.99 -12.10 6.06
CA VAL A 247 -16.07 -12.46 4.96
C VAL A 247 -15.14 -11.29 4.67
N MET A 248 -13.87 -11.58 4.36
CA MET A 248 -12.87 -10.55 3.99
C MET A 248 -13.17 -9.98 2.61
N SER A 249 -13.13 -8.66 2.49
CA SER A 249 -13.24 -7.95 1.22
C SER A 249 -11.92 -7.94 0.45
N VAL A 250 -11.98 -7.61 -0.84
CA VAL A 250 -10.84 -7.43 -1.75
C VAL A 250 -10.81 -5.96 -2.22
N PRO A 251 -10.30 -5.03 -1.38
CA PRO A 251 -10.44 -3.62 -1.64
C PRO A 251 -9.50 -3.10 -2.73
N ASP A 252 -9.94 -2.02 -3.39
CA ASP A 252 -9.07 -1.17 -4.19
C ASP A 252 -7.95 -0.55 -3.33
N GLN A 253 -6.90 -0.04 -3.96
CA GLN A 253 -5.79 0.64 -3.29
C GLN A 253 -5.35 1.86 -4.09
N LEU A 254 -5.08 2.95 -3.39
CA LEU A 254 -4.59 4.20 -3.99
C LEU A 254 -3.31 4.66 -3.29
N MET A 255 -2.34 5.13 -4.05
CA MET A 255 -1.20 5.88 -3.54
C MET A 255 -0.94 7.10 -4.40
N LEU A 256 -0.73 8.22 -3.74
CA LEU A 256 -0.26 9.45 -4.36
C LEU A 256 1.01 9.92 -3.64
N ARG A 257 2.02 10.30 -4.41
CA ARG A 257 3.30 10.74 -3.89
C ARG A 257 3.82 11.90 -4.73
N GLY A 258 4.40 12.91 -4.10
CA GLY A 258 5.00 14.03 -4.83
C GLY A 258 5.96 14.81 -3.95
N GLY A 259 6.96 15.40 -4.58
CA GLY A 259 7.98 16.13 -3.85
C GLY A 259 9.07 16.73 -4.71
N VAL A 260 10.15 17.09 -4.05
CA VAL A 260 11.33 17.74 -4.63
C VAL A 260 12.55 16.85 -4.38
N ASN A 261 13.40 16.78 -5.39
CA ASN A 261 14.72 16.17 -5.31
C ASN A 261 15.79 17.23 -5.47
N VAL A 262 16.83 17.13 -4.66
CA VAL A 262 18.03 17.99 -4.73
C VAL A 262 19.25 17.09 -4.92
N MET A 263 19.93 17.25 -6.05
CA MET A 263 21.12 16.48 -6.41
C MET A 263 22.38 17.20 -5.95
N VAL A 264 23.21 16.50 -5.18
CA VAL A 264 24.52 16.98 -4.71
C VAL A 264 25.55 15.88 -4.98
N ASN A 265 26.37 16.07 -6.01
CA ASN A 265 27.31 15.06 -6.50
C ASN A 265 26.59 13.74 -6.87
N ARG A 266 26.88 12.67 -6.14
CA ARG A 266 26.25 11.35 -6.32
C ARG A 266 25.05 11.12 -5.40
N PHE A 267 24.74 12.07 -4.53
CA PHE A 267 23.58 12.01 -3.66
C PHE A 267 22.39 12.74 -4.28
N THR A 268 21.23 12.17 -4.14
CA THR A 268 19.95 12.85 -4.35
C THR A 268 19.19 12.81 -3.05
N PHE A 269 18.93 13.97 -2.48
CA PHE A 269 18.07 14.14 -1.31
C PHE A 269 16.67 14.44 -1.78
N SER A 270 15.69 13.74 -1.21
CA SER A 270 14.28 13.88 -1.55
C SER A 270 13.48 14.35 -0.34
N ALA A 271 12.51 15.20 -0.57
CA ALA A 271 11.49 15.55 0.42
C ALA A 271 10.14 15.67 -0.27
N GLY A 272 9.14 15.00 0.26
CA GLY A 272 7.82 14.95 -0.35
C GLY A 272 6.71 14.61 0.62
N LEU A 273 5.51 14.52 0.07
CA LEU A 273 4.33 14.00 0.72
C LEU A 273 3.91 12.69 0.05
N ARG A 274 3.42 11.78 0.86
CA ARG A 274 2.87 10.49 0.44
C ARG A 274 1.52 10.30 1.07
N ASN A 275 0.52 9.96 0.27
CA ASN A 275 -0.79 9.51 0.70
C ASN A 275 -0.96 8.04 0.30
N GLU A 276 -1.27 7.20 1.26
CA GLU A 276 -1.66 5.80 1.04
C GLU A 276 -3.11 5.62 1.49
N CYS A 277 -3.88 4.98 0.66
CA CYS A 277 -5.33 5.00 0.72
C CYS A 277 -5.98 3.64 0.38
N LEU A 278 -6.91 3.09 1.26
CA LEU A 278 -7.87 1.99 1.03
C LEU A 278 -9.30 2.53 1.00
N PRO A 279 -9.97 2.68 -0.11
CA PRO A 279 -11.28 3.34 -0.21
C PRO A 279 -12.38 2.56 0.53
N VAL A 280 -13.36 3.29 1.00
CA VAL A 280 -14.60 2.70 1.55
C VAL A 280 -15.36 2.00 0.43
N HIS A 281 -15.37 2.64 -0.75
CA HIS A 281 -16.03 2.15 -1.96
C HIS A 281 -14.99 1.85 -3.02
N ASP A 282 -15.10 0.69 -3.65
CA ASP A 282 -14.31 0.30 -4.79
C ASP A 282 -14.91 0.89 -6.07
N LEU A 283 -14.09 1.08 -7.11
CA LEU A 283 -14.58 1.60 -8.40
C LEU A 283 -15.45 0.57 -9.13
N VAL A 284 -15.14 -0.72 -8.94
CA VAL A 284 -15.82 -1.82 -9.64
C VAL A 284 -15.98 -3.00 -8.68
N GLY A 285 -17.05 -3.74 -8.79
CA GLY A 285 -17.23 -5.06 -8.16
C GLY A 285 -17.99 -5.08 -6.84
N GLY A 286 -18.19 -3.95 -6.19
CA GLY A 286 -18.85 -3.88 -4.89
C GLY A 286 -17.87 -3.68 -3.73
N SER A 287 -18.39 -3.37 -2.54
CA SER A 287 -17.58 -2.91 -1.41
C SER A 287 -17.94 -3.56 -0.08
N LEU A 288 -18.74 -4.62 -0.11
CA LEU A 288 -19.11 -5.40 1.08
C LEU A 288 -17.93 -6.24 1.56
N GLY A 289 -18.06 -6.73 2.78
CA GLY A 289 -17.03 -7.53 3.43
C GLY A 289 -16.20 -6.74 4.42
N PHE A 290 -15.42 -7.48 5.16
CA PHE A 290 -14.55 -6.93 6.19
C PHE A 290 -13.36 -6.18 5.57
N ARG A 291 -13.25 -4.90 5.86
CA ARG A 291 -12.09 -4.04 5.57
C ARG A 291 -11.96 -2.96 6.62
N ARG A 292 -10.78 -2.41 6.73
CA ARG A 292 -10.49 -1.25 7.58
C ARG A 292 -10.12 -0.06 6.69
N PRO A 293 -11.09 0.66 6.12
CA PRO A 293 -10.80 1.79 5.23
C PRO A 293 -10.27 3.00 5.99
N GLY A 294 -9.58 3.90 5.31
CA GLY A 294 -8.98 5.11 5.90
C GLY A 294 -7.72 5.57 5.12
N TYR A 295 -6.93 6.56 5.56
CA TYR A 295 -5.75 7.07 4.87
C TYR A 295 -4.62 7.47 5.82
N ILE A 296 -3.42 7.47 5.29
CA ILE A 296 -2.23 8.03 5.93
C ILE A 296 -1.65 9.09 4.99
N ILE A 297 -1.45 10.31 5.51
CA ILE A 297 -0.61 11.31 4.86
C ILE A 297 0.70 11.36 5.62
N SER A 298 1.80 11.19 4.92
CA SER A 298 3.15 11.14 5.48
C SER A 298 4.04 12.19 4.83
N GLY A 299 4.92 12.80 5.61
CA GLY A 299 6.12 13.46 5.11
C GLY A 299 7.15 12.39 4.76
N GLU A 300 7.73 12.43 3.57
CA GLU A 300 8.64 11.40 3.09
C GLU A 300 10.02 11.98 2.74
N PRO A 301 10.93 12.10 3.72
CA PRO A 301 12.34 12.30 3.44
C PRO A 301 12.95 11.06 2.79
N GLY A 302 13.94 11.27 1.92
CA GLY A 302 14.65 10.20 1.26
C GLY A 302 16.04 10.59 0.81
N VAL A 303 16.86 9.59 0.57
CA VAL A 303 18.18 9.73 0.00
C VAL A 303 18.45 8.61 -1.00
N THR A 304 19.06 8.96 -2.11
CA THR A 304 19.56 8.02 -3.11
C THR A 304 21.04 8.30 -3.35
N TYR A 305 21.86 7.25 -3.38
CA TYR A 305 23.27 7.33 -3.76
C TYR A 305 23.51 6.58 -5.07
N ALA A 306 24.04 7.28 -6.06
CA ALA A 306 24.32 6.75 -7.39
C ALA A 306 25.76 6.22 -7.48
N PHE A 307 25.91 4.90 -7.62
CA PHE A 307 27.13 4.26 -8.09
C PHE A 307 27.14 4.20 -9.63
N LYS A 308 28.18 3.64 -10.23
CA LYS A 308 28.25 3.52 -11.70
C LYS A 308 27.13 2.69 -12.33
N LYS A 309 26.67 1.63 -11.65
CA LYS A 309 25.66 0.67 -12.17
C LYS A 309 24.53 0.41 -11.19
N ILE A 310 24.64 0.86 -9.96
CA ILE A 310 23.72 0.57 -8.87
C ILE A 310 23.32 1.90 -8.25
N ASN A 311 22.04 2.09 -7.99
CA ASN A 311 21.56 3.14 -7.11
C ASN A 311 21.05 2.49 -5.83
N VAL A 312 21.48 3.00 -4.68
CA VAL A 312 20.98 2.58 -3.37
C VAL A 312 20.17 3.72 -2.80
N TYR A 313 19.00 3.39 -2.26
CA TYR A 313 18.08 4.42 -1.75
C TYR A 313 17.47 4.04 -0.40
N ALA A 314 17.09 5.06 0.34
CA ALA A 314 16.29 4.95 1.54
C ALA A 314 15.23 6.05 1.57
N PHE A 315 13.97 5.68 1.90
CA PHE A 315 12.85 6.60 2.09
C PHE A 315 12.13 6.23 3.38
N VAL A 316 11.79 7.23 4.18
CA VAL A 316 11.13 7.03 5.48
C VAL A 316 9.87 7.89 5.54
N PRO A 317 8.72 7.41 5.00
CA PRO A 317 7.46 8.13 5.22
C PRO A 317 7.11 8.13 6.71
N ILE A 318 6.97 9.34 7.27
CA ILE A 318 6.60 9.61 8.66
C ILE A 318 5.18 10.14 8.66
N ALA A 319 4.28 9.47 9.34
CA ALA A 319 2.86 9.79 9.32
C ALA A 319 2.55 11.13 10.02
N ILE A 320 1.96 12.06 9.28
CA ILE A 320 1.46 13.35 9.75
C ILE A 320 0.00 13.20 10.17
N THR A 321 -0.81 12.58 9.32
CA THR A 321 -2.24 12.38 9.55
C THR A 321 -2.60 10.93 9.32
N ARG A 322 -3.47 10.40 10.18
CA ARG A 322 -4.07 9.06 10.09
C ARG A 322 -5.56 9.21 10.28
N ASN A 323 -6.35 8.54 9.49
CA ASN A 323 -7.81 8.56 9.63
C ASN A 323 -8.39 7.19 9.28
N ARG A 324 -9.04 6.54 10.24
CA ARG A 324 -9.86 5.33 10.03
C ARG A 324 -11.29 5.78 9.72
N THR A 325 -11.67 5.75 8.45
CA THR A 325 -13.02 6.13 8.00
C THR A 325 -14.04 5.04 8.30
N GLN A 326 -15.33 5.35 8.20
CA GLN A 326 -16.40 4.36 8.34
C GLN A 326 -16.32 3.31 7.21
N SER A 327 -16.29 2.01 7.51
CA SER A 327 -16.43 0.93 6.52
C SER A 327 -17.89 0.75 6.09
N MET A 328 -18.13 -0.06 5.07
CA MET A 328 -19.51 -0.45 4.71
C MET A 328 -20.20 -1.18 5.85
N ALA A 329 -19.53 -2.10 6.53
CA ALA A 329 -20.05 -2.77 7.71
C ALA A 329 -20.39 -1.80 8.86
N ASP A 330 -19.55 -0.77 9.08
CA ASP A 330 -19.85 0.28 10.05
C ASP A 330 -21.08 1.10 9.67
N LYS A 331 -21.27 1.40 8.37
CA LYS A 331 -22.45 2.11 7.85
C LYS A 331 -23.72 1.27 8.04
N ILE A 332 -23.68 0.00 7.62
CA ILE A 332 -24.79 -0.94 7.80
C ILE A 332 -25.15 -1.06 9.29
N THR A 333 -24.16 -1.18 10.18
CA THR A 333 -24.40 -1.24 11.61
C THR A 333 -25.04 0.06 12.13
N THR A 334 -24.62 1.21 11.61
CA THR A 334 -25.23 2.52 11.94
C THR A 334 -26.71 2.53 11.54
N ASP A 335 -27.01 2.08 10.34
CA ASP A 335 -28.40 2.05 9.83
C ASP A 335 -29.28 1.06 10.62
N LEU A 336 -28.74 -0.13 10.94
CA LEU A 336 -29.47 -1.14 11.71
C LEU A 336 -29.73 -0.73 13.17
N THR A 337 -28.82 0.00 13.78
CA THR A 337 -28.89 0.34 15.22
C THR A 337 -29.37 1.75 15.50
N GLY A 338 -29.41 2.62 14.49
CA GLY A 338 -29.66 4.06 14.65
C GLY A 338 -28.53 4.82 15.38
N ARG A 339 -27.41 4.16 15.69
CA ARG A 339 -26.27 4.76 16.39
C ARG A 339 -25.04 4.80 15.47
N TYR A 340 -24.45 5.98 15.35
CA TYR A 340 -23.22 6.11 14.55
C TYR A 340 -22.12 5.15 15.04
N THR A 341 -21.71 4.26 14.18
CA THR A 341 -20.71 3.22 14.43
C THR A 341 -19.50 3.46 13.54
N LYS A 342 -18.31 3.39 14.12
CA LYS A 342 -17.04 3.44 13.41
C LYS A 342 -16.05 2.54 14.14
N GLY A 343 -15.51 1.55 13.44
CA GLY A 343 -14.47 0.69 13.96
C GLY A 343 -13.13 1.41 14.10
N ASP A 344 -12.19 0.76 14.76
CA ASP A 344 -10.81 1.23 14.88
C ASP A 344 -9.86 0.45 13.97
N ALA A 345 -8.66 1.00 13.85
CA ALA A 345 -7.57 0.37 13.12
C ALA A 345 -6.20 0.77 13.71
N ALA A 346 -5.25 -0.16 13.69
CA ALA A 346 -3.88 0.13 14.11
C ALA A 346 -3.07 0.73 12.96
N PHE A 347 -2.35 1.82 13.22
CA PHE A 347 -1.51 2.54 12.26
C PHE A 347 -0.06 2.55 12.72
N ALA A 348 0.84 2.71 11.76
CA ALA A 348 2.27 2.94 11.99
C ALA A 348 2.57 4.44 12.15
N ASP A 349 3.63 4.76 12.88
CA ASP A 349 4.17 6.12 12.94
C ASP A 349 5.04 6.42 11.73
N TYR A 350 5.75 5.41 11.24
CA TYR A 350 6.61 5.52 10.06
C TYR A 350 6.75 4.15 9.38
N ALA A 351 7.22 4.17 8.16
CA ALA A 351 7.72 3.00 7.47
C ALA A 351 9.14 3.25 6.98
N VAL A 352 9.93 2.20 6.87
CA VAL A 352 11.29 2.27 6.31
C VAL A 352 11.31 1.53 5.00
N ASN A 353 11.74 2.20 3.94
CA ASN A 353 11.95 1.61 2.62
C ASN A 353 13.42 1.75 2.27
N ILE A 354 14.10 0.62 2.09
CA ILE A 354 15.52 0.58 1.70
C ILE A 354 15.66 -0.37 0.54
N GLY A 355 16.32 0.08 -0.50
CA GLY A 355 16.49 -0.77 -1.67
C GLY A 355 17.64 -0.36 -2.56
N PHE A 356 17.76 -1.09 -3.64
CA PHE A 356 18.70 -0.74 -4.70
C PHE A 356 18.11 -1.08 -6.07
N SER A 357 18.61 -0.40 -7.07
CA SER A 357 18.38 -0.72 -8.48
C SER A 357 19.70 -0.97 -9.19
N LEU A 358 19.72 -2.00 -10.02
CA LEU A 358 20.86 -2.42 -10.82
C LEU A 358 20.46 -2.52 -12.29
N ARG A 359 21.20 -1.82 -13.16
CA ARG A 359 21.01 -1.88 -14.62
C ARG A 359 22.09 -2.75 -15.26
N PHE A 360 21.70 -3.72 -16.09
CA PHE A 360 22.58 -4.69 -16.76
C PHE A 360 22.06 -5.13 -18.14
#